data_de8f53fe224b2561460f132e38282efb
#
_entry.id   de8f53fe224b2561460f132e38282efb
#
_cell.length_a   1.000
_cell.length_b   1.000
_cell.length_c   1.000
_cell.angle_alpha   90.00
_cell.angle_beta   90.00
_cell.angle_gamma   90.00
#
_symmetry.space_group_name_H-M   'P 1'
#
loop_
_entity.id
_entity.type
_entity.pdbx_description
1 polymer ?
#
loop_
_entity_poly.entity_id
_entity_poly.type
_entity_poly.pdbx_seq_one_letter_code
_entity_poly.pdbx_strand_id
1 'polypeptide(L)'
;GYYRLKGYCFHWIDPATKQFIVGTEFSNVLKLYNFDAELSHLIFGYLSKIEVALRARLINAFQFKLDALILNDPSVFDDKELYWKNQGVVASEIARSNDVFIEHNFNNHDGAIPLWASVEVMSFGTLSKVVKNLKTGNSSAFSTLIQNYKFKNANGHDVNPSKNMFTSWIQAVSVMRHICAHNSRIYNR
;
A
#
# COMPACT_ATOMS: atom_id res chain seq x y z
N GLY A 1 4.31 17.19 19.55
CA GLY A 1 4.26 18.62 19.82
C GLY A 1 2.84 19.15 19.95
N TYR A 2 2.68 20.40 20.37
CA TYR A 2 1.39 21.08 20.64
C TYR A 2 0.34 20.93 19.52
N TYR A 3 0.71 21.21 18.28
CA TYR A 3 -0.21 21.10 17.13
C TYR A 3 -0.77 19.68 16.91
N ARG A 4 0.00 18.68 17.26
CA ARG A 4 -0.45 17.29 17.16
C ARG A 4 -1.53 17.00 18.21
N LEU A 5 -1.32 17.40 19.46
CA LEU A 5 -2.30 17.24 20.52
C LEU A 5 -3.57 18.06 20.28
N LYS A 6 -3.42 19.27 19.74
CA LYS A 6 -4.57 20.14 19.39
C LYS A 6 -5.57 19.43 18.47
N GLY A 7 -5.09 18.56 17.57
CA GLY A 7 -5.95 17.74 16.70
C GLY A 7 -6.89 16.79 17.46
N TYR A 8 -6.56 16.40 18.69
CA TYR A 8 -7.40 15.54 19.52
C TYR A 8 -8.35 16.32 20.42
N CYS A 9 -8.20 17.64 20.52
CA CYS A 9 -9.04 18.46 21.38
C CYS A 9 -10.45 18.76 20.81
N PHE A 10 -10.70 18.44 19.53
CA PHE A 10 -11.95 18.83 18.85
C PHE A 10 -13.23 18.37 19.54
N HIS A 11 -13.21 17.24 20.26
CA HIS A 11 -14.36 16.74 20.99
C HIS A 11 -14.74 17.58 22.20
N TRP A 12 -13.79 18.35 22.69
CA TRP A 12 -13.96 19.18 23.90
C TRP A 12 -13.95 20.68 23.59
N ILE A 13 -14.09 21.04 22.32
CA ILE A 13 -14.19 22.43 21.87
C ILE A 13 -15.60 22.67 21.36
N ASP A 14 -16.27 23.67 21.93
CA ASP A 14 -17.56 24.14 21.46
C ASP A 14 -17.40 24.75 20.06
N PRO A 15 -18.14 24.25 19.04
CA PRO A 15 -18.02 24.73 17.67
C PRO A 15 -18.38 26.22 17.50
N ALA A 16 -19.29 26.74 18.33
CA ALA A 16 -19.78 28.13 18.26
C ALA A 16 -18.80 29.12 18.92
N THR A 17 -18.35 28.79 20.13
CA THR A 17 -17.51 29.72 20.92
C THR A 17 -16.01 29.49 20.68
N LYS A 18 -15.63 28.35 20.07
CA LYS A 18 -14.22 27.90 19.91
C LYS A 18 -13.46 27.75 21.22
N GLN A 19 -14.15 27.68 22.36
CA GLN A 19 -13.58 27.48 23.68
C GLN A 19 -13.76 26.04 24.14
N PHE A 20 -12.96 25.62 25.12
CA PHE A 20 -13.15 24.32 25.74
C PHE A 20 -14.45 24.26 26.51
N ILE A 21 -15.16 23.15 26.38
CA ILE A 21 -16.37 22.83 27.15
C ILE A 21 -15.99 22.77 28.63
N VAL A 22 -16.83 23.36 29.50
CA VAL A 22 -16.62 23.35 30.95
C VAL A 22 -16.46 21.92 31.46
N GLY A 23 -15.49 21.69 32.32
CA GLY A 23 -15.16 20.36 32.84
C GLY A 23 -14.23 19.52 31.94
N THR A 24 -13.72 20.07 30.84
CA THR A 24 -12.73 19.40 30.00
C THR A 24 -11.41 19.21 30.75
N GLU A 25 -10.97 17.96 30.87
CA GLU A 25 -9.68 17.62 31.46
C GLU A 25 -8.67 17.27 30.38
N PHE A 26 -7.45 17.79 30.48
CA PHE A 26 -6.35 17.45 29.57
C PHE A 26 -6.00 15.96 29.59
N SER A 27 -6.23 15.29 30.71
CA SER A 27 -6.10 13.84 30.89
C SER A 27 -6.91 13.05 29.85
N ASN A 28 -8.09 13.52 29.47
CA ASN A 28 -8.95 12.88 28.46
C ASN A 28 -8.38 13.03 27.06
N VAL A 29 -7.78 14.18 26.74
CA VAL A 29 -7.06 14.39 25.47
C VAL A 29 -5.87 13.45 25.34
N LEU A 30 -5.11 13.26 26.44
CA LEU A 30 -3.98 12.32 26.48
C LEU A 30 -4.43 10.86 26.34
N LYS A 31 -5.52 10.48 26.98
CA LYS A 31 -6.10 9.12 26.83
C LYS A 31 -6.45 8.83 25.38
N LEU A 32 -7.12 9.78 24.70
CA LEU A 32 -7.47 9.64 23.29
C LEU A 32 -6.22 9.59 22.38
N TYR A 33 -5.23 10.42 22.66
CA TYR A 33 -3.95 10.41 21.94
C TYR A 33 -3.22 9.05 22.06
N ASN A 34 -3.15 8.52 23.29
CA ASN A 34 -2.51 7.23 23.54
C ASN A 34 -3.27 6.08 22.87
N PHE A 35 -4.61 6.08 22.98
CA PHE A 35 -5.45 5.12 22.28
C PHE A 35 -5.19 5.13 20.77
N ASP A 36 -5.17 6.31 20.12
CA ASP A 36 -4.92 6.43 18.69
C ASP A 36 -3.51 5.94 18.30
N ALA A 37 -2.51 6.20 19.16
CA ALA A 37 -1.15 5.71 18.95
C ALA A 37 -1.07 4.17 19.04
N GLU A 38 -1.69 3.56 20.04
CA GLU A 38 -1.74 2.09 20.19
C GLU A 38 -2.50 1.44 19.04
N LEU A 39 -3.64 2.01 18.65
CA LEU A 39 -4.41 1.57 17.49
C LEU A 39 -3.58 1.66 16.21
N SER A 40 -2.83 2.75 16.02
CA SER A 40 -1.93 2.93 14.88
C SER A 40 -0.86 1.84 14.81
N HIS A 41 -0.21 1.52 15.93
CA HIS A 41 0.80 0.46 16.00
C HIS A 41 0.21 -0.92 15.69
N LEU A 42 -0.97 -1.23 16.25
CA LEU A 42 -1.66 -2.49 15.99
C LEU A 42 -2.00 -2.64 14.51
N ILE A 43 -2.63 -1.63 13.92
CA ILE A 43 -3.00 -1.62 12.50
C ILE A 43 -1.75 -1.72 11.61
N PHE A 44 -0.70 -0.96 11.90
CA PHE A 44 0.54 -0.97 11.13
C PHE A 44 1.19 -2.35 11.05
N GLY A 45 1.17 -3.10 12.15
CA GLY A 45 1.67 -4.48 12.19
C GLY A 45 0.93 -5.42 11.22
N TYR A 46 -0.39 -5.28 11.09
CA TYR A 46 -1.17 -6.05 10.11
C TYR A 46 -0.97 -5.56 8.68
N LEU A 47 -0.91 -4.25 8.47
CA LEU A 47 -0.69 -3.66 7.14
C LEU A 47 0.67 -4.07 6.56
N SER A 48 1.72 -4.15 7.39
CA SER A 48 3.04 -4.63 6.97
C SER A 48 2.99 -6.09 6.50
N LYS A 49 2.23 -6.96 7.19
CA LYS A 49 2.03 -8.34 6.75
C LYS A 49 1.28 -8.44 5.42
N ILE A 50 0.26 -7.59 5.22
CA ILE A 50 -0.49 -7.51 3.96
C ILE A 50 0.44 -7.05 2.83
N GLU A 51 1.28 -6.06 3.07
CA GLU A 51 2.26 -5.55 2.10
C GLU A 51 3.21 -6.65 1.65
N VAL A 52 3.85 -7.36 2.59
CA VAL A 52 4.76 -8.48 2.28
C VAL A 52 4.04 -9.59 1.52
N ALA A 53 2.84 -9.97 1.95
CA ALA A 53 2.05 -10.99 1.27
C ALA A 53 1.67 -10.59 -0.17
N LEU A 54 1.34 -9.30 -0.39
CA LEU A 54 1.01 -8.79 -1.73
C LEU A 54 2.23 -8.84 -2.66
N ARG A 55 3.44 -8.46 -2.16
CA ARG A 55 4.69 -8.55 -2.92
C ARG A 55 4.94 -9.99 -3.39
N ALA A 56 4.95 -10.93 -2.46
CA ALA A 56 5.18 -12.35 -2.76
C ALA A 56 4.14 -12.92 -3.76
N ARG A 57 2.86 -12.59 -3.57
CA ARG A 57 1.79 -13.04 -4.47
C ARG A 57 1.85 -12.40 -5.84
N LEU A 58 2.28 -11.15 -5.94
CA LEU A 58 2.50 -10.49 -7.23
C LEU A 58 3.64 -11.15 -8.00
N ILE A 59 4.77 -11.42 -7.36
CA ILE A 59 5.90 -12.14 -7.98
C ILE A 59 5.42 -13.51 -8.47
N ASN A 60 4.72 -14.27 -7.63
CA ASN A 60 4.19 -15.59 -8.00
C ASN A 60 3.14 -15.53 -9.13
N ALA A 61 2.41 -14.42 -9.26
CA ALA A 61 1.42 -14.26 -10.33
C ALA A 61 2.05 -14.21 -11.73
N PHE A 62 3.35 -13.90 -11.82
CA PHE A 62 4.11 -13.87 -13.07
C PHE A 62 4.91 -15.17 -13.34
N GLN A 63 4.91 -16.14 -12.43
CA GLN A 63 5.73 -17.35 -12.52
C GLN A 63 5.58 -18.14 -13.85
N PHE A 64 4.42 -18.04 -14.51
CA PHE A 64 4.16 -18.69 -15.78
C PHE A 64 4.81 -18.00 -16.99
N LYS A 65 5.34 -16.80 -16.82
CA LYS A 65 5.92 -16.00 -17.92
C LYS A 65 7.41 -16.27 -18.13
N LEU A 66 8.11 -16.95 -17.24
CA LEU A 66 9.54 -17.30 -17.29
C LEU A 66 10.48 -16.14 -17.68
N ASP A 67 10.00 -14.89 -17.57
CA ASP A 67 10.75 -13.68 -17.89
C ASP A 67 10.99 -12.86 -16.61
N ALA A 68 12.25 -12.84 -16.20
CA ALA A 68 12.67 -12.10 -15.01
C ALA A 68 12.43 -10.58 -15.15
N LEU A 69 12.44 -10.07 -16.38
CA LEU A 69 12.27 -8.64 -16.69
C LEU A 69 10.85 -8.26 -17.11
N ILE A 70 9.87 -9.10 -16.81
CA ILE A 70 8.47 -8.97 -17.26
C ILE A 70 7.84 -7.61 -16.95
N LEU A 71 8.27 -6.90 -15.89
CA LEU A 71 7.79 -5.55 -15.59
C LEU A 71 8.21 -4.52 -16.65
N ASN A 72 9.20 -4.82 -17.47
CA ASN A 72 9.65 -3.96 -18.58
C ASN A 72 8.83 -4.18 -19.85
N ASP A 73 7.93 -5.18 -19.87
CA ASP A 73 7.04 -5.43 -20.99
C ASP A 73 5.73 -4.63 -20.84
N PRO A 74 5.53 -3.58 -21.65
CA PRO A 74 4.29 -2.81 -21.60
C PRO A 74 3.04 -3.60 -21.98
N SER A 75 3.18 -4.76 -22.65
CA SER A 75 2.04 -5.58 -23.08
C SER A 75 1.25 -6.19 -21.92
N VAL A 76 1.86 -6.31 -20.73
CA VAL A 76 1.21 -6.86 -19.52
C VAL A 76 0.36 -5.83 -18.77
N PHE A 77 0.33 -4.59 -19.24
CA PHE A 77 -0.42 -3.48 -18.64
C PHE A 77 -1.56 -3.01 -19.56
N ASP A 78 -2.66 -2.51 -18.97
CA ASP A 78 -3.81 -2.00 -19.72
C ASP A 78 -3.49 -0.62 -20.33
N ASP A 79 -3.09 0.34 -19.52
CA ASP A 79 -2.83 1.72 -19.91
C ASP A 79 -1.32 1.94 -20.10
N LYS A 80 -0.91 2.29 -21.34
CA LYS A 80 0.50 2.45 -21.72
C LYS A 80 1.09 3.78 -21.21
N GLU A 81 0.30 4.84 -21.16
CA GLU A 81 0.74 6.12 -20.63
C GLU A 81 0.98 6.00 -19.11
N LEU A 82 0.04 5.38 -18.41
CA LEU A 82 0.18 5.10 -16.98
C LEU A 82 1.34 4.14 -16.72
N TYR A 83 1.57 3.17 -17.60
CA TYR A 83 2.73 2.28 -17.52
C TYR A 83 4.03 3.10 -17.48
N TRP A 84 4.28 3.99 -18.44
CA TRP A 84 5.50 4.79 -18.47
C TRP A 84 5.63 5.74 -17.27
N LYS A 85 4.53 6.32 -16.79
CA LYS A 85 4.52 7.11 -15.55
C LYS A 85 4.93 6.27 -14.33
N ASN A 86 4.40 5.05 -14.22
CA ASN A 86 4.74 4.14 -13.13
C ASN A 86 6.19 3.66 -13.24
N GLN A 87 6.67 3.33 -14.44
CA GLN A 87 8.05 2.91 -14.66
C GLN A 87 9.06 3.99 -14.28
N GLY A 88 8.78 5.26 -14.55
CA GLY A 88 9.62 6.35 -14.10
C GLY A 88 9.76 6.40 -12.56
N VAL A 89 8.67 6.12 -11.84
CA VAL A 89 8.71 6.04 -10.36
C VAL A 89 9.49 4.81 -9.91
N VAL A 90 9.23 3.64 -10.51
CA VAL A 90 9.95 2.39 -10.20
C VAL A 90 11.46 2.57 -10.43
N ALA A 91 11.86 3.13 -11.57
CA ALA A 91 13.26 3.41 -11.88
C ALA A 91 13.91 4.34 -10.84
N SER A 92 13.18 5.36 -10.40
CA SER A 92 13.65 6.27 -9.32
C SER A 92 13.79 5.57 -7.98
N GLU A 93 12.88 4.64 -7.65
CA GLU A 93 12.95 3.86 -6.41
C GLU A 93 14.12 2.86 -6.44
N ILE A 94 14.37 2.21 -7.58
CA ILE A 94 15.54 1.35 -7.82
C ILE A 94 16.85 2.16 -7.68
N ALA A 95 16.94 3.30 -8.38
CA ALA A 95 18.17 4.11 -8.42
C ALA A 95 18.59 4.67 -7.06
N ARG A 96 17.65 4.88 -6.13
CA ARG A 96 17.92 5.35 -4.76
C ARG A 96 18.09 4.25 -3.73
N SER A 97 17.85 2.97 -4.10
CA SER A 97 18.02 1.85 -3.18
C SER A 97 19.51 1.56 -2.95
N ASN A 98 19.84 1.32 -1.68
CA ASN A 98 21.16 0.86 -1.26
C ASN A 98 21.16 -0.63 -0.91
N ASP A 99 20.14 -1.38 -1.38
CA ASP A 99 20.06 -2.82 -1.12
C ASP A 99 21.12 -3.58 -1.91
N VAL A 100 21.80 -4.50 -1.24
CA VAL A 100 22.91 -5.30 -1.81
C VAL A 100 22.51 -6.02 -3.09
N PHE A 101 21.27 -6.52 -3.18
CA PHE A 101 20.80 -7.21 -4.38
C PHE A 101 20.57 -6.26 -5.57
N ILE A 102 20.28 -4.97 -5.34
CA ILE A 102 20.19 -3.96 -6.41
C ILE A 102 21.59 -3.64 -6.92
N GLU A 103 22.53 -3.37 -6.00
CA GLU A 103 23.93 -3.13 -6.34
C GLU A 103 24.53 -4.32 -7.11
N HIS A 104 24.24 -5.55 -6.68
CA HIS A 104 24.68 -6.76 -7.37
C HIS A 104 24.18 -6.81 -8.81
N ASN A 105 22.90 -6.46 -9.08
CA ASN A 105 22.37 -6.46 -10.43
C ASN A 105 22.99 -5.36 -11.31
N PHE A 106 23.30 -4.18 -10.75
CA PHE A 106 24.00 -3.15 -11.49
C PHE A 106 25.42 -3.59 -11.90
N ASN A 107 26.14 -4.27 -10.99
CA ASN A 107 27.55 -4.60 -11.21
C ASN A 107 27.74 -5.89 -12.02
N ASN A 108 26.81 -6.85 -11.97
CA ASN A 108 27.00 -8.21 -12.50
C ASN A 108 25.98 -8.61 -13.58
N HIS A 109 24.93 -7.79 -13.81
CA HIS A 109 23.85 -8.11 -14.73
C HIS A 109 23.49 -6.92 -15.65
N ASP A 110 24.44 -6.06 -15.97
CA ASP A 110 24.29 -4.89 -16.85
C ASP A 110 23.10 -3.98 -16.44
N GLY A 111 22.78 -3.92 -15.17
CA GLY A 111 21.65 -3.14 -14.66
C GLY A 111 20.28 -3.76 -14.95
N ALA A 112 20.21 -5.01 -15.37
CA ALA A 112 18.94 -5.73 -15.55
C ALA A 112 18.36 -6.08 -14.19
N ILE A 113 17.34 -5.34 -13.75
CA ILE A 113 16.70 -5.54 -12.45
C ILE A 113 15.51 -6.48 -12.60
N PRO A 114 15.56 -7.68 -12.01
CA PRO A 114 14.47 -8.65 -12.14
C PRO A 114 13.22 -8.23 -11.35
N LEU A 115 12.07 -8.83 -11.73
CA LEU A 115 10.75 -8.59 -11.13
C LEU A 115 10.81 -8.58 -9.60
N TRP A 116 11.41 -9.61 -8.99
CA TRP A 116 11.44 -9.75 -7.54
C TRP A 116 12.22 -8.61 -6.87
N ALA A 117 13.35 -8.19 -7.46
CA ALA A 117 14.15 -7.09 -6.95
C ALA A 117 13.43 -5.74 -7.10
N SER A 118 12.80 -5.51 -8.25
CA SER A 118 11.97 -4.31 -8.48
C SER A 118 10.81 -4.22 -7.50
N VAL A 119 10.08 -5.32 -7.28
CA VAL A 119 8.93 -5.37 -6.38
C VAL A 119 9.35 -5.13 -4.93
N GLU A 120 10.54 -5.60 -4.52
CA GLU A 120 11.03 -5.47 -3.15
C GLU A 120 11.34 -4.01 -2.79
N VAL A 121 11.91 -3.24 -3.70
CA VAL A 121 12.28 -1.83 -3.45
C VAL A 121 11.14 -0.83 -3.67
N MET A 122 10.05 -1.24 -4.33
CA MET A 122 8.90 -0.38 -4.53
C MET A 122 8.28 0.05 -3.19
N SER A 123 7.90 1.32 -3.06
CA SER A 123 6.97 1.72 -2.01
C SER A 123 5.62 1.01 -2.19
N PHE A 124 4.86 0.85 -1.12
CA PHE A 124 3.52 0.23 -1.24
C PHE A 124 2.57 1.04 -2.13
N GLY A 125 2.75 2.37 -2.16
CA GLY A 125 2.02 3.25 -3.07
C GLY A 125 2.33 2.96 -4.55
N THR A 126 3.60 2.76 -4.89
CA THR A 126 4.04 2.39 -6.25
C THR A 126 3.54 0.99 -6.61
N LEU A 127 3.70 0.02 -5.71
CA LEU A 127 3.19 -1.34 -5.88
C LEU A 127 1.68 -1.35 -6.19
N SER A 128 0.88 -0.56 -5.45
CA SER A 128 -0.56 -0.46 -5.67
C SER A 128 -0.90 0.08 -7.06
N LYS A 129 -0.14 1.06 -7.57
CA LYS A 129 -0.32 1.62 -8.91
C LYS A 129 0.06 0.63 -10.02
N VAL A 130 1.15 -0.10 -9.83
CA VAL A 130 1.57 -1.18 -10.75
C VAL A 130 0.47 -2.24 -10.84
N VAL A 131 -0.03 -2.75 -9.71
CA VAL A 131 -1.11 -3.74 -9.67
C VAL A 131 -2.39 -3.22 -10.32
N LYS A 132 -2.76 -1.95 -10.06
CA LYS A 132 -3.93 -1.32 -10.67
C LYS A 132 -3.87 -1.31 -12.19
N ASN A 133 -2.68 -1.16 -12.77
CA ASN A 133 -2.48 -1.10 -14.21
C ASN A 133 -2.27 -2.47 -14.88
N LEU A 134 -2.18 -3.57 -14.13
CA LEU A 134 -2.06 -4.89 -14.72
C LEU A 134 -3.25 -5.23 -15.63
N LYS A 135 -2.94 -5.83 -16.76
CA LYS A 135 -3.94 -6.29 -17.73
C LYS A 135 -4.80 -7.40 -17.12
N THR A 136 -6.10 -7.30 -17.40
CA THR A 136 -7.06 -8.35 -17.07
C THR A 136 -7.21 -9.34 -18.23
N GLY A 137 -7.71 -10.53 -17.94
CA GLY A 137 -7.96 -11.58 -18.94
C GLY A 137 -7.63 -12.96 -18.38
N ASN A 138 -8.01 -13.99 -19.11
CA ASN A 138 -7.71 -15.36 -18.74
C ASN A 138 -6.18 -15.56 -18.71
N SER A 139 -5.69 -16.19 -17.65
CA SER A 139 -4.26 -16.44 -17.44
C SER A 139 -3.38 -15.18 -17.35
N SER A 140 -3.97 -14.01 -17.07
CA SER A 140 -3.19 -12.80 -16.77
C SER A 140 -2.59 -12.86 -15.36
N ALA A 141 -1.50 -12.12 -15.14
CA ALA A 141 -0.93 -11.99 -13.79
C ALA A 141 -1.95 -11.43 -12.79
N PHE A 142 -2.81 -10.48 -13.23
CA PHE A 142 -3.87 -9.96 -12.39
C PHE A 142 -4.87 -11.07 -11.98
N SER A 143 -5.32 -11.89 -12.92
CA SER A 143 -6.28 -12.98 -12.64
C SER A 143 -5.68 -14.03 -11.69
N THR A 144 -4.41 -14.35 -11.83
CA THR A 144 -3.69 -15.25 -10.93
C THR A 144 -3.55 -14.65 -9.53
N LEU A 145 -3.21 -13.36 -9.45
CA LEU A 145 -3.07 -12.64 -8.18
C LEU A 145 -4.36 -12.66 -7.36
N ILE A 146 -5.52 -12.32 -7.97
CA ILE A 146 -6.80 -12.21 -7.26
C ILE A 146 -7.35 -13.54 -6.75
N GLN A 147 -6.93 -14.68 -7.31
CA GLN A 147 -7.36 -16.00 -6.83
C GLN A 147 -7.00 -16.25 -5.36
N ASN A 148 -5.99 -15.53 -4.85
CA ASN A 148 -5.59 -15.62 -3.44
C ASN A 148 -6.44 -14.74 -2.50
N TYR A 149 -7.42 -13.99 -3.04
CA TYR A 149 -8.20 -13.01 -2.31
C TYR A 149 -9.72 -13.25 -2.43
N LYS A 150 -10.10 -14.53 -2.59
CA LYS A 150 -11.51 -14.92 -2.61
C LYS A 150 -12.21 -14.52 -1.32
N PHE A 151 -13.47 -14.15 -1.46
CA PHE A 151 -14.34 -13.86 -0.33
C PHE A 151 -15.71 -14.51 -0.53
N LYS A 152 -16.47 -14.66 0.56
CA LYS A 152 -17.84 -15.17 0.51
C LYS A 152 -18.79 -14.08 0.05
N ASN A 153 -19.57 -14.33 -1.00
CA ASN A 153 -20.67 -13.44 -1.39
C ASN A 153 -21.90 -13.65 -0.44
N ALA A 154 -22.96 -12.88 -0.67
CA ALA A 154 -24.18 -12.96 0.14
C ALA A 154 -24.82 -14.37 0.17
N ASN A 155 -24.57 -15.20 -0.84
CA ASN A 155 -25.05 -16.56 -0.95
C ASN A 155 -24.07 -17.61 -0.37
N GLY A 156 -22.99 -17.17 0.26
CA GLY A 156 -21.96 -18.04 0.85
C GLY A 156 -20.96 -18.66 -0.15
N HIS A 157 -21.03 -18.31 -1.43
CA HIS A 157 -20.12 -18.83 -2.45
C HIS A 157 -18.81 -18.05 -2.49
N ASP A 158 -17.68 -18.75 -2.70
CA ASP A 158 -16.37 -18.13 -2.89
C ASP A 158 -16.30 -17.45 -4.26
N VAL A 159 -16.05 -16.17 -4.27
CA VAL A 159 -15.92 -15.36 -5.47
C VAL A 159 -14.61 -14.57 -5.48
N ASN A 160 -14.04 -14.38 -6.67
CA ASN A 160 -12.89 -13.48 -6.83
C ASN A 160 -13.36 -12.02 -6.79
N PRO A 161 -12.58 -11.09 -6.20
CA PRO A 161 -12.87 -9.68 -6.30
C PRO A 161 -12.78 -9.20 -7.74
N SER A 162 -13.64 -8.25 -8.13
CA SER A 162 -13.45 -7.52 -9.39
C SER A 162 -12.16 -6.68 -9.33
N LYS A 163 -11.65 -6.26 -10.52
CA LYS A 163 -10.48 -5.38 -10.57
C LYS A 163 -10.67 -4.12 -9.75
N ASN A 164 -11.80 -3.44 -9.90
CA ASN A 164 -12.10 -2.21 -9.17
C ASN A 164 -12.16 -2.44 -7.65
N MET A 165 -12.79 -3.53 -7.21
CA MET A 165 -12.87 -3.88 -5.80
C MET A 165 -11.48 -4.16 -5.23
N PHE A 166 -10.69 -5.03 -5.87
CA PHE A 166 -9.36 -5.39 -5.39
C PHE A 166 -8.41 -4.19 -5.34
N THR A 167 -8.37 -3.38 -6.39
CA THR A 167 -7.51 -2.19 -6.43
C THR A 167 -7.93 -1.12 -5.43
N SER A 168 -9.24 -0.99 -5.14
CA SER A 168 -9.76 -0.13 -4.07
C SER A 168 -9.27 -0.60 -2.70
N TRP A 169 -9.30 -1.92 -2.43
CA TRP A 169 -8.76 -2.47 -1.17
C TRP A 169 -7.28 -2.18 -1.00
N ILE A 170 -6.46 -2.45 -2.03
CA ILE A 170 -5.02 -2.19 -1.97
C ILE A 170 -4.75 -0.70 -1.76
N GLN A 171 -5.50 0.17 -2.42
CA GLN A 171 -5.34 1.61 -2.24
C GLN A 171 -5.69 2.05 -0.81
N ALA A 172 -6.78 1.54 -0.24
CA ALA A 172 -7.16 1.84 1.14
C ALA A 172 -6.08 1.36 2.13
N VAL A 173 -5.55 0.14 1.93
CA VAL A 173 -4.43 -0.40 2.72
C VAL A 173 -3.18 0.48 2.59
N SER A 174 -2.83 0.92 1.36
CA SER A 174 -1.68 1.79 1.10
C SER A 174 -1.80 3.14 1.81
N VAL A 175 -2.99 3.77 1.75
CA VAL A 175 -3.26 5.04 2.44
C VAL A 175 -3.17 4.86 3.94
N MET A 176 -3.79 3.81 4.50
CA MET A 176 -3.76 3.55 5.93
C MET A 176 -2.34 3.25 6.42
N ARG A 177 -1.56 2.47 5.64
CA ARG A 177 -0.15 2.20 5.94
C ARG A 177 0.67 3.48 5.99
N HIS A 178 0.46 4.40 5.04
CA HIS A 178 1.13 5.70 5.03
C HIS A 178 0.77 6.53 6.27
N ILE A 179 -0.52 6.58 6.64
CA ILE A 179 -1.00 7.28 7.83
C ILE A 179 -0.31 6.75 9.09
N CYS A 180 -0.29 5.42 9.26
CA CYS A 180 0.33 4.77 10.42
C CYS A 180 1.85 4.98 10.45
N ALA A 181 2.55 4.79 9.32
CA ALA A 181 4.00 4.94 9.22
C ALA A 181 4.49 6.35 9.57
N HIS A 182 3.70 7.37 9.24
CA HIS A 182 4.00 8.77 9.57
C HIS A 182 3.42 9.20 10.92
N ASN A 183 2.93 8.24 11.71
CA ASN A 183 2.28 8.54 12.99
C ASN A 183 1.20 9.63 12.87
N SER A 184 0.50 9.69 11.74
CA SER A 184 -0.62 10.60 11.56
C SER A 184 -1.83 10.11 12.34
N ARG A 185 -2.72 11.02 12.74
CA ARG A 185 -3.94 10.67 13.47
C ARG A 185 -4.84 9.77 12.61
N ILE A 186 -5.30 8.66 13.18
CA ILE A 186 -6.28 7.75 12.57
C ILE A 186 -7.69 8.11 13.03
N TYR A 187 -7.83 8.39 14.31
CA TYR A 187 -9.10 8.69 14.94
C TYR A 187 -9.78 9.90 14.29
N ASN A 188 -11.03 9.73 13.87
CA ASN A 188 -11.88 10.77 13.28
C ASN A 188 -11.21 11.54 12.12
N ARG A 189 -10.67 10.78 11.15
CA ARG A 189 -10.03 11.31 9.95
C ARG A 189 -10.91 11.10 8.71
#